data_5621a3acefb5d505ae6c693c560cbe78
#
_entry.id   5621a3acefb5d505ae6c693c560cbe78
#
_cell.length_a   1.000
_cell.length_b   1.000
_cell.length_c   1.000
_cell.angle_alpha   90.00
_cell.angle_beta   90.00
_cell.angle_gamma   90.00
#
_symmetry.space_group_name_H-M   'P 1'
#
loop_
_entity.id
_entity.type
_entity.pdbx_description
1 polymer ?
#
loop_
_entity_poly.entity_id
_entity_poly.type
_entity_poly.pdbx_seq_one_letter_code
_entity_poly.pdbx_strand_id
1 'polypeptide(L)'
;MPVFADAFQPSGNWRTFEVTTRVEVVKTNGVTHIWLPAALIRDTPFQRTHANKFSAEGGTAQLSKDKPNALAIVAASYPANATPVLTLTSHVSLKNYAVDLSVPGRAPRVSKEELDYFLQPTRYVPTDGIVKETALKATAGVTTEIEKARALYDWVVDNTFRDPKVRGCGRGDIRFMLESGDMGGKCADLNALYVGLARSVGLPARHVYGLRIAKSDLGYKSLGLATDKATKGQHCRTEIYLREYGWVPVDPADVRKVVLEEPPGNRHLSDEMVSKARNRLFGSWEMNWMAYNYAHDVALPGSAKKPVVYFMYPQAETAEGRVDPFDPDNFKYDITVKEMS
;
A
#
# COMPACT_ATOMS: atom_id res chain seq x y z
N MET A 1 -7.03 28.28 12.21
CA MET A 1 -7.87 27.10 12.00
C MET A 1 -7.23 26.29 10.89
N PRO A 2 -7.01 25.01 11.04
CA PRO A 2 -6.41 24.21 9.97
C PRO A 2 -7.38 24.12 8.79
N VAL A 3 -6.80 24.20 7.59
CA VAL A 3 -7.49 24.20 6.29
C VAL A 3 -7.92 22.76 5.97
N PHE A 4 -8.93 22.23 6.65
CA PHE A 4 -9.50 20.90 6.34
C PHE A 4 -10.60 20.96 5.27
N ALA A 5 -11.09 22.17 4.96
CA ALA A 5 -12.23 22.36 4.05
C ALA A 5 -11.90 22.10 2.56
N ASP A 6 -10.65 22.33 2.14
CA ASP A 6 -10.27 22.22 0.72
C ASP A 6 -9.93 20.78 0.26
N ALA A 7 -9.81 19.84 1.20
CA ALA A 7 -9.44 18.45 0.89
C ALA A 7 -10.64 17.53 0.56
N PHE A 8 -11.83 17.90 1.05
CA PHE A 8 -13.03 17.09 0.84
C PHE A 8 -13.59 17.28 -0.56
N GLN A 9 -13.51 16.22 -1.36
CA GLN A 9 -14.28 16.12 -2.60
C GLN A 9 -15.21 14.92 -2.52
N PRO A 10 -16.51 15.08 -2.83
CA PRO A 10 -17.45 13.96 -2.82
C PRO A 10 -16.93 12.81 -3.65
N SER A 11 -17.12 11.60 -3.16
CA SER A 11 -16.80 10.40 -3.92
C SER A 11 -17.63 10.36 -5.21
N GLY A 12 -16.95 10.35 -6.35
CA GLY A 12 -17.58 10.19 -7.67
C GLY A 12 -18.30 8.85 -7.86
N ASN A 13 -18.64 8.52 -9.09
CA ASN A 13 -19.24 7.24 -9.44
C ASN A 13 -18.23 6.08 -9.28
N TRP A 14 -18.76 4.88 -9.10
CA TRP A 14 -17.99 3.66 -9.16
C TRP A 14 -17.48 3.42 -10.59
N ARG A 15 -16.19 3.11 -10.73
CA ARG A 15 -15.55 2.68 -11.97
C ARG A 15 -15.16 1.22 -11.83
N THR A 16 -15.38 0.40 -12.83
CA THR A 16 -15.10 -1.04 -12.78
C THR A 16 -13.90 -1.39 -13.65
N PHE A 17 -13.04 -2.23 -13.11
CA PHE A 17 -11.79 -2.63 -13.76
C PHE A 17 -11.61 -4.14 -13.73
N GLU A 18 -11.03 -4.64 -14.81
CA GLU A 18 -10.43 -5.97 -14.87
C GLU A 18 -8.90 -5.81 -14.79
N VAL A 19 -8.30 -6.46 -13.81
CA VAL A 19 -6.85 -6.44 -13.59
C VAL A 19 -6.32 -7.85 -13.72
N THR A 20 -5.47 -8.10 -14.72
CA THR A 20 -4.88 -9.41 -14.97
C THR A 20 -3.39 -9.41 -14.66
N THR A 21 -2.99 -10.28 -13.75
CA THR A 21 -1.59 -10.56 -13.42
C THR A 21 -1.22 -11.92 -13.96
N ARG A 22 -0.23 -12.00 -14.86
CA ARG A 22 0.34 -13.24 -15.39
C ARG A 22 1.78 -13.34 -14.95
N VAL A 23 2.12 -14.48 -14.35
CA VAL A 23 3.48 -14.78 -13.88
C VAL A 23 3.99 -16.02 -14.57
N GLU A 24 5.28 -16.01 -14.94
CA GLU A 24 6.02 -17.12 -15.48
C GLU A 24 7.38 -17.23 -14.79
N VAL A 25 7.66 -18.39 -14.18
CA VAL A 25 8.99 -18.70 -13.64
C VAL A 25 9.79 -19.38 -14.73
N VAL A 26 10.80 -18.68 -15.24
CA VAL A 26 11.60 -19.11 -16.41
C VAL A 26 12.60 -20.18 -16.02
N LYS A 27 13.32 -19.95 -14.91
CA LYS A 27 14.31 -20.90 -14.39
C LYS A 27 13.71 -21.69 -13.24
N THR A 28 13.39 -22.94 -13.52
CA THR A 28 12.83 -23.88 -12.56
C THR A 28 13.88 -24.87 -12.08
N ASN A 29 13.81 -25.22 -10.79
CA ASN A 29 14.55 -26.34 -10.22
C ASN A 29 13.65 -27.02 -9.18
N GLY A 30 13.30 -28.28 -9.45
CA GLY A 30 12.35 -29.03 -8.60
C GLY A 30 10.93 -28.47 -8.65
N VAL A 31 10.19 -28.72 -7.58
CA VAL A 31 8.84 -28.18 -7.40
C VAL A 31 8.90 -26.66 -7.34
N THR A 32 8.02 -25.99 -8.08
CA THR A 32 7.92 -24.52 -8.10
C THR A 32 6.62 -24.08 -7.47
N HIS A 33 6.70 -23.13 -6.55
CA HIS A 33 5.56 -22.46 -5.95
C HIS A 33 5.47 -21.01 -6.43
N ILE A 34 4.26 -20.54 -6.71
CA ILE A 34 3.98 -19.14 -7.09
C ILE A 34 2.84 -18.61 -6.22
N TRP A 35 2.98 -17.37 -5.73
CA TRP A 35 1.95 -16.68 -4.95
C TRP A 35 1.65 -15.31 -5.55
N LEU A 36 0.35 -15.03 -5.72
CA LEU A 36 -0.12 -13.73 -6.19
C LEU A 36 -1.00 -13.06 -5.14
N PRO A 37 -0.82 -11.75 -4.87
CA PRO A 37 -1.76 -10.98 -4.08
C PRO A 37 -3.05 -10.80 -4.90
N ALA A 38 -4.18 -11.26 -4.35
CA ALA A 38 -5.49 -11.03 -4.95
C ALA A 38 -6.09 -9.70 -4.46
N ALA A 39 -7.04 -9.15 -5.21
CA ALA A 39 -7.75 -7.94 -4.81
C ALA A 39 -8.42 -8.14 -3.43
N LEU A 40 -8.42 -7.06 -2.64
CA LEU A 40 -8.91 -6.99 -1.26
C LEU A 40 -10.25 -7.72 -1.09
N ILE A 41 -10.34 -8.63 -0.11
CA ILE A 41 -11.54 -9.46 0.12
C ILE A 41 -12.59 -8.83 1.04
N ARG A 42 -12.39 -7.59 1.47
CA ARG A 42 -13.31 -6.82 2.30
C ARG A 42 -13.90 -5.68 1.48
N ASP A 43 -15.20 -5.51 1.53
CA ASP A 43 -15.84 -4.31 1.00
C ASP A 43 -15.46 -3.10 1.85
N THR A 44 -15.12 -2.03 1.18
CA THR A 44 -14.72 -0.75 1.78
C THR A 44 -15.53 0.39 1.16
N PRO A 45 -15.46 1.60 1.73
CA PRO A 45 -16.07 2.77 1.09
C PRO A 45 -15.54 3.07 -0.31
N PHE A 46 -14.40 2.52 -0.68
CA PHE A 46 -13.67 2.83 -1.90
C PHE A 46 -13.46 1.65 -2.86
N GLN A 47 -13.59 0.41 -2.40
CA GLN A 47 -13.38 -0.79 -3.24
C GLN A 47 -14.40 -1.88 -2.95
N ARG A 48 -14.94 -2.46 -4.02
CA ARG A 48 -15.71 -3.71 -4.03
C ARG A 48 -15.01 -4.69 -4.93
N THR A 49 -14.69 -5.88 -4.43
CA THR A 49 -14.09 -6.95 -5.22
C THR A 49 -15.17 -7.96 -5.61
N HIS A 50 -15.46 -8.04 -6.91
CA HIS A 50 -16.49 -8.92 -7.44
C HIS A 50 -16.00 -10.34 -7.65
N ALA A 51 -14.75 -10.48 -8.13
CA ALA A 51 -14.13 -11.79 -8.38
C ALA A 51 -12.61 -11.72 -8.35
N ASN A 52 -12.00 -12.83 -7.95
CA ASN A 52 -10.59 -13.18 -8.14
C ASN A 52 -10.57 -14.55 -8.82
N LYS A 53 -10.45 -14.59 -10.14
CA LYS A 53 -10.39 -15.82 -10.95
C LYS A 53 -8.94 -16.14 -11.29
N PHE A 54 -8.55 -17.40 -11.19
CA PHE A 54 -7.16 -17.80 -11.46
C PHE A 54 -7.07 -19.14 -12.17
N SER A 55 -5.96 -19.32 -12.89
CA SER A 55 -5.63 -20.57 -13.58
C SER A 55 -4.12 -20.86 -13.46
N ALA A 56 -3.79 -22.14 -13.30
CA ALA A 56 -2.43 -22.65 -13.19
C ALA A 56 -2.28 -23.83 -14.15
N GLU A 57 -1.81 -23.57 -15.37
CA GLU A 57 -1.64 -24.62 -16.38
C GLU A 57 -0.51 -25.57 -15.98
N GLY A 58 -0.81 -26.88 -15.95
CA GLY A 58 0.17 -27.90 -15.54
C GLY A 58 0.49 -27.92 -14.05
N GLY A 59 -0.23 -27.16 -13.24
CA GLY A 59 -0.11 -27.08 -11.78
C GLY A 59 -1.46 -27.14 -11.07
N THR A 60 -1.41 -26.96 -9.76
CA THR A 60 -2.59 -26.81 -8.90
C THR A 60 -2.58 -25.44 -8.26
N ALA A 61 -3.74 -24.81 -8.08
CA ALA A 61 -3.84 -23.51 -7.41
C ALA A 61 -5.03 -23.48 -6.46
N GLN A 62 -4.87 -22.69 -5.39
CA GLN A 62 -5.91 -22.47 -4.41
C GLN A 62 -5.87 -21.02 -3.88
N LEU A 63 -7.01 -20.53 -3.39
CA LEU A 63 -7.14 -19.23 -2.74
C LEU A 63 -7.18 -19.42 -1.22
N SER A 64 -6.21 -18.87 -0.52
CA SER A 64 -6.23 -18.75 0.95
C SER A 64 -6.62 -17.34 1.35
N LYS A 65 -7.25 -17.19 2.53
CA LYS A 65 -7.77 -15.92 3.03
C LYS A 65 -7.37 -15.71 4.49
N ASP A 66 -6.95 -14.49 4.80
CA ASP A 66 -6.75 -13.99 6.16
C ASP A 66 -7.67 -12.78 6.39
N LYS A 67 -8.71 -12.98 7.19
CA LYS A 67 -9.78 -11.98 7.40
C LYS A 67 -9.32 -10.71 8.12
N PRO A 68 -8.54 -10.75 9.21
CA PRO A 68 -8.06 -9.55 9.88
C PRO A 68 -7.35 -8.57 8.95
N ASN A 69 -6.52 -9.10 8.06
CA ASN A 69 -5.74 -8.33 7.10
C ASN A 69 -6.44 -8.12 5.75
N ALA A 70 -7.67 -8.59 5.62
CA ALA A 70 -8.41 -8.61 4.35
C ALA A 70 -7.58 -9.19 3.18
N LEU A 71 -6.64 -10.09 3.50
CA LEU A 71 -5.67 -10.68 2.59
C LEU A 71 -6.25 -11.89 1.89
N ALA A 72 -6.02 -11.98 0.58
CA ALA A 72 -6.18 -13.21 -0.19
C ALA A 72 -4.91 -13.50 -0.97
N ILE A 73 -4.46 -14.76 -0.91
CA ILE A 73 -3.28 -15.26 -1.61
C ILE A 73 -3.73 -16.35 -2.57
N VAL A 74 -3.51 -16.17 -3.87
CA VAL A 74 -3.57 -17.24 -4.83
C VAL A 74 -2.23 -17.97 -4.77
N ALA A 75 -2.22 -19.22 -4.30
CA ALA A 75 -1.04 -20.06 -4.16
C ALA A 75 -1.11 -21.19 -5.17
N ALA A 76 -0.10 -21.33 -6.03
CA ALA A 76 0.02 -22.41 -7.00
C ALA A 76 1.27 -23.25 -6.76
N SER A 77 1.18 -24.54 -7.10
CA SER A 77 2.29 -25.50 -7.04
C SER A 77 2.40 -26.25 -8.36
N TYR A 78 3.63 -26.40 -8.84
CA TYR A 78 3.96 -27.03 -10.11
C TYR A 78 4.98 -28.15 -9.91
N PRO A 79 4.81 -29.33 -10.55
CA PRO A 79 5.80 -30.36 -10.53
C PRO A 79 7.10 -29.93 -11.25
N ALA A 80 8.20 -30.62 -10.98
CA ALA A 80 9.54 -30.26 -11.46
C ALA A 80 9.70 -30.13 -12.98
N ASN A 81 8.84 -30.78 -13.74
CA ASN A 81 8.88 -30.79 -15.22
C ASN A 81 7.85 -29.88 -15.88
N ALA A 82 7.10 -29.11 -15.11
CA ALA A 82 6.12 -28.15 -15.62
C ALA A 82 6.80 -26.85 -16.06
N THR A 83 6.10 -26.11 -16.94
CA THR A 83 6.37 -24.67 -17.17
C THR A 83 5.42 -23.87 -16.28
N PRO A 84 5.91 -23.28 -15.17
CA PRO A 84 5.05 -22.65 -14.19
C PRO A 84 4.49 -21.33 -14.72
N VAL A 85 3.19 -21.32 -15.02
CA VAL A 85 2.45 -20.12 -15.42
C VAL A 85 1.20 -19.99 -14.55
N LEU A 86 1.12 -18.90 -13.80
CA LEU A 86 -0.05 -18.55 -12.99
C LEU A 86 -0.67 -17.26 -13.49
N THR A 87 -1.97 -17.29 -13.76
CA THR A 87 -2.74 -16.12 -14.14
C THR A 87 -3.81 -15.85 -13.09
N LEU A 88 -3.94 -14.59 -12.67
CA LEU A 88 -4.99 -14.09 -11.79
C LEU A 88 -5.68 -12.91 -12.46
N THR A 89 -6.99 -12.97 -12.59
CA THR A 89 -7.84 -11.88 -13.05
C THR A 89 -8.78 -11.44 -11.93
N SER A 90 -8.61 -10.20 -11.48
CA SER A 90 -9.45 -9.56 -10.46
C SER A 90 -10.43 -8.60 -11.12
N HIS A 91 -11.72 -8.70 -10.77
CA HIS A 91 -12.74 -7.74 -11.16
C HIS A 91 -13.08 -6.88 -9.94
N VAL A 92 -12.89 -5.58 -10.06
CA VAL A 92 -13.07 -4.64 -8.95
C VAL A 92 -13.82 -3.39 -9.38
N SER A 93 -14.66 -2.86 -8.50
CA SER A 93 -15.19 -1.51 -8.64
C SER A 93 -14.53 -0.59 -7.63
N LEU A 94 -14.10 0.58 -8.06
CA LEU A 94 -13.38 1.58 -7.28
C LEU A 94 -14.10 2.93 -7.34
N LYS A 95 -13.94 3.71 -6.28
CA LYS A 95 -14.53 5.04 -6.15
C LYS A 95 -13.62 5.93 -5.28
N ASN A 96 -13.50 7.21 -5.62
CA ASN A 96 -12.73 8.15 -4.81
C ASN A 96 -13.14 8.09 -3.34
N TYR A 97 -12.16 8.13 -2.45
CA TYR A 97 -12.35 8.00 -1.03
C TYR A 97 -11.92 9.29 -0.32
N ALA A 98 -12.85 9.90 0.36
CA ALA A 98 -12.60 11.09 1.16
C ALA A 98 -13.41 11.04 2.45
N VAL A 99 -12.81 11.56 3.53
CA VAL A 99 -13.44 11.75 4.83
C VAL A 99 -13.53 13.23 5.11
N ASP A 100 -14.73 13.71 5.40
CA ASP A 100 -14.94 15.11 5.76
C ASP A 100 -14.45 15.37 7.20
N LEU A 101 -13.26 15.92 7.30
CA LEU A 101 -12.62 16.23 8.58
C LEU A 101 -13.16 17.52 9.23
N SER A 102 -14.11 18.20 8.61
CA SER A 102 -14.82 19.34 9.20
C SER A 102 -16.06 18.93 10.02
N VAL A 103 -16.53 17.69 9.86
CA VAL A 103 -17.76 17.17 10.48
C VAL A 103 -17.46 15.95 11.36
N PRO A 104 -17.15 16.14 12.65
CA PRO A 104 -16.89 15.02 13.57
C PRO A 104 -18.16 14.22 13.90
N GLY A 105 -17.98 13.03 14.48
CA GLY A 105 -19.04 12.22 15.07
C GLY A 105 -19.84 11.35 14.09
N ARG A 106 -19.42 11.22 12.84
CA ARG A 106 -20.09 10.39 11.81
C ARG A 106 -19.39 9.07 11.49
N ALA A 107 -18.37 8.71 12.28
CA ALA A 107 -17.57 7.52 12.03
C ALA A 107 -18.39 6.23 12.22
N PRO A 108 -18.28 5.24 11.31
CA PRO A 108 -18.72 3.89 11.59
C PRO A 108 -17.98 3.33 12.80
N ARG A 109 -18.69 2.59 13.64
CA ARG A 109 -18.05 1.90 14.78
C ARG A 109 -17.15 0.78 14.25
N VAL A 110 -15.91 0.77 14.73
CA VAL A 110 -14.91 -0.28 14.51
C VAL A 110 -14.75 -1.05 15.83
N SER A 111 -14.61 -2.38 15.78
CA SER A 111 -14.45 -3.16 16.98
C SER A 111 -13.14 -2.84 17.70
N LYS A 112 -13.14 -3.00 19.03
CA LYS A 112 -11.93 -2.78 19.83
C LYS A 112 -10.82 -3.73 19.39
N GLU A 113 -11.15 -4.97 19.05
CA GLU A 113 -10.21 -6.00 18.60
C GLU A 113 -9.50 -5.57 17.31
N GLU A 114 -10.23 -4.97 16.34
CA GLU A 114 -9.63 -4.44 15.11
C GLU A 114 -8.72 -3.26 15.41
N LEU A 115 -9.12 -2.35 16.30
CA LEU A 115 -8.29 -1.20 16.67
C LEU A 115 -7.03 -1.64 17.42
N ASP A 116 -7.16 -2.55 18.38
CA ASP A 116 -6.03 -3.11 19.12
C ASP A 116 -5.06 -3.85 18.20
N TYR A 117 -5.58 -4.57 17.19
CA TYR A 117 -4.76 -5.24 16.18
C TYR A 117 -3.89 -4.24 15.38
N PHE A 118 -4.46 -3.12 14.94
CA PHE A 118 -3.74 -2.10 14.19
C PHE A 118 -2.94 -1.11 15.04
N LEU A 119 -2.87 -1.32 16.36
CA LEU A 119 -1.90 -0.69 17.27
C LEU A 119 -0.64 -1.53 17.46
N GLN A 120 -0.67 -2.84 17.14
CA GLN A 120 0.46 -3.74 17.39
C GLN A 120 1.67 -3.41 16.54
N PRO A 121 2.90 -3.51 17.09
CA PRO A 121 4.11 -3.44 16.30
C PRO A 121 4.21 -4.61 15.33
N THR A 122 5.00 -4.43 14.28
CA THR A 122 5.41 -5.51 13.37
C THR A 122 6.94 -5.51 13.28
N ARG A 123 7.52 -6.52 12.64
CA ARG A 123 8.98 -6.71 12.59
C ARG A 123 9.75 -5.46 12.21
N TYR A 124 9.27 -4.71 11.21
CA TYR A 124 9.94 -3.51 10.69
C TYR A 124 9.24 -2.20 11.05
N VAL A 125 8.12 -2.29 11.77
CA VAL A 125 7.34 -1.13 12.24
C VAL A 125 7.19 -1.23 13.77
N PRO A 126 8.28 -1.09 14.54
CA PRO A 126 8.21 -1.03 16.00
C PRO A 126 7.51 0.27 16.46
N THR A 127 7.05 0.27 17.71
CA THR A 127 6.30 1.38 18.31
C THR A 127 6.98 1.93 19.57
N ASP A 128 8.19 1.49 19.86
CA ASP A 128 9.01 1.84 21.03
C ASP A 128 10.32 2.55 20.64
N GLY A 129 11.16 2.85 21.61
CA GLY A 129 12.48 3.44 21.42
C GLY A 129 12.44 4.72 20.59
N ILE A 130 13.36 4.82 19.63
CA ILE A 130 13.51 6.00 18.77
C ILE A 130 12.23 6.36 17.99
N VAL A 131 11.40 5.38 17.64
CA VAL A 131 10.12 5.62 16.94
C VAL A 131 9.18 6.39 17.84
N LYS A 132 9.01 5.96 19.10
CA LYS A 132 8.18 6.66 20.09
C LYS A 132 8.73 8.02 20.44
N GLU A 133 10.03 8.14 20.64
CA GLU A 133 10.67 9.43 20.93
C GLU A 133 10.45 10.43 19.80
N THR A 134 10.62 9.99 18.56
CA THR A 134 10.37 10.82 17.37
C THR A 134 8.91 11.26 17.29
N ALA A 135 7.97 10.33 17.50
CA ALA A 135 6.55 10.64 17.46
C ALA A 135 6.14 11.63 18.56
N LEU A 136 6.66 11.47 19.79
CA LEU A 136 6.39 12.41 20.88
C LEU A 136 6.94 13.82 20.60
N LYS A 137 8.14 13.92 19.99
CA LYS A 137 8.70 15.21 19.55
C LYS A 137 7.85 15.83 18.44
N ALA A 138 7.43 15.06 17.45
CA ALA A 138 6.61 15.54 16.33
C ALA A 138 5.21 15.96 16.75
N THR A 139 4.68 15.41 17.86
CA THR A 139 3.35 15.74 18.39
C THR A 139 3.39 16.64 19.63
N ALA A 140 4.54 17.25 19.92
CA ALA A 140 4.66 18.17 21.07
C ALA A 140 3.73 19.38 20.91
N GLY A 141 2.96 19.68 21.95
CA GLY A 141 2.06 20.83 21.99
C GLY A 141 0.70 20.61 21.34
N VAL A 142 0.41 19.43 20.74
CA VAL A 142 -0.92 19.10 20.21
C VAL A 142 -1.59 18.02 21.06
N THR A 143 -2.90 18.07 21.18
CA THR A 143 -3.66 17.23 22.13
C THR A 143 -4.68 16.33 21.46
N THR A 144 -5.35 16.79 20.41
CA THR A 144 -6.40 16.01 19.73
C THR A 144 -5.82 14.95 18.80
N GLU A 145 -6.58 13.88 18.58
CA GLU A 145 -6.16 12.78 17.68
C GLU A 145 -5.86 13.29 16.26
N ILE A 146 -6.71 14.18 15.73
CA ILE A 146 -6.54 14.73 14.39
C ILE A 146 -5.31 15.64 14.27
N GLU A 147 -5.03 16.46 15.29
CA GLU A 147 -3.82 17.29 15.31
C GLU A 147 -2.55 16.42 15.39
N LYS A 148 -2.56 15.39 16.22
CA LYS A 148 -1.44 14.42 16.28
C LYS A 148 -1.23 13.72 14.93
N ALA A 149 -2.31 13.20 14.33
CA ALA A 149 -2.25 12.56 13.02
C ALA A 149 -1.68 13.50 11.95
N ARG A 150 -2.12 14.77 11.94
CA ARG A 150 -1.63 15.78 11.00
C ARG A 150 -0.18 16.16 11.28
N ALA A 151 0.20 16.35 12.52
CA ALA A 151 1.59 16.68 12.90
C ALA A 151 2.57 15.57 12.47
N LEU A 152 2.20 14.30 12.67
CA LEU A 152 3.00 13.16 12.20
C LEU A 152 3.09 13.09 10.67
N TYR A 153 1.98 13.36 9.98
CA TYR A 153 1.96 13.41 8.52
C TYR A 153 2.90 14.50 7.99
N ASP A 154 2.76 15.72 8.52
CA ASP A 154 3.59 16.84 8.14
C ASP A 154 5.06 16.59 8.48
N TRP A 155 5.34 15.98 9.65
CA TRP A 155 6.69 15.60 10.02
C TRP A 155 7.32 14.62 9.02
N VAL A 156 6.59 13.57 8.59
CA VAL A 156 7.10 12.63 7.59
C VAL A 156 7.33 13.34 6.25
N VAL A 157 6.39 14.17 5.80
CA VAL A 157 6.57 14.92 4.56
C VAL A 157 7.80 15.84 4.62
N ASP A 158 8.03 16.52 5.74
CA ASP A 158 9.10 17.51 5.85
C ASP A 158 10.48 16.89 6.08
N ASN A 159 10.56 15.74 6.76
CA ASN A 159 11.83 15.13 7.18
C ASN A 159 12.29 13.93 6.32
N THR A 160 11.51 13.53 5.32
CA THR A 160 11.89 12.42 4.43
C THR A 160 12.06 12.91 3.00
N PHE A 161 12.57 12.05 2.14
CA PHE A 161 12.60 12.29 0.70
C PHE A 161 12.39 10.99 -0.08
N ARG A 162 11.88 11.13 -1.33
CA ARG A 162 11.77 9.99 -2.22
C ARG A 162 13.13 9.70 -2.86
N ASP A 163 13.66 8.50 -2.62
CA ASP A 163 14.91 8.04 -3.23
C ASP A 163 14.61 7.08 -4.40
N PRO A 164 14.92 7.49 -5.66
CA PRO A 164 14.71 6.66 -6.84
C PRO A 164 15.60 5.40 -6.86
N LYS A 165 16.71 5.38 -6.13
CA LYS A 165 17.66 4.25 -6.06
C LYS A 165 17.13 3.09 -5.23
N VAL A 166 16.17 3.32 -4.35
CA VAL A 166 15.55 2.25 -3.54
C VAL A 166 14.89 1.23 -4.46
N ARG A 167 15.18 -0.04 -4.22
CA ARG A 167 14.66 -1.16 -5.01
C ARG A 167 13.18 -1.42 -4.71
N GLY A 168 12.37 -1.59 -5.74
CA GLY A 168 10.93 -1.79 -5.60
C GLY A 168 10.25 -0.63 -4.88
N CYS A 169 9.42 -0.93 -3.88
CA CYS A 169 8.74 0.06 -3.04
C CYS A 169 9.46 0.35 -1.71
N GLY A 170 10.63 -0.23 -1.49
CA GLY A 170 11.37 -0.14 -0.23
C GLY A 170 11.11 -1.31 0.70
N ARG A 171 11.72 -1.27 1.88
CA ARG A 171 11.69 -2.34 2.88
C ARG A 171 10.76 -2.03 4.06
N GLY A 172 10.57 -0.74 4.36
CA GLY A 172 9.76 -0.30 5.49
C GLY A 172 10.41 -0.51 6.86
N ASP A 173 11.74 -0.55 6.94
CA ASP A 173 12.49 -0.68 8.21
C ASP A 173 12.67 0.70 8.86
N ILE A 174 11.65 1.13 9.60
CA ILE A 174 11.59 2.48 10.14
C ILE A 174 12.59 2.73 11.28
N ARG A 175 12.96 1.68 12.02
CA ARG A 175 13.99 1.82 13.05
C ARG A 175 15.33 2.15 12.41
N PHE A 176 15.70 1.40 11.37
CA PHE A 176 16.94 1.66 10.63
C PHE A 176 16.96 3.08 10.03
N MET A 177 15.84 3.53 9.42
CA MET A 177 15.75 4.90 8.89
C MET A 177 16.03 5.96 9.96
N LEU A 178 15.42 5.83 11.13
CA LEU A 178 15.58 6.82 12.22
C LEU A 178 16.96 6.76 12.89
N GLU A 179 17.51 5.55 13.11
CA GLU A 179 18.81 5.36 13.77
C GLU A 179 19.98 5.77 12.87
N SER A 180 19.89 5.47 11.57
CA SER A 180 20.93 5.84 10.60
C SER A 180 20.86 7.30 10.15
N GLY A 181 19.69 7.94 10.29
CA GLY A 181 19.44 9.27 9.72
C GLY A 181 19.27 9.27 8.20
N ASP A 182 19.29 8.09 7.54
CA ASP A 182 18.95 7.98 6.12
C ASP A 182 17.43 7.98 5.95
N MET A 183 16.88 9.15 5.71
CA MET A 183 15.46 9.39 5.60
C MET A 183 14.93 9.27 4.16
N GLY A 184 15.76 8.72 3.26
CA GLY A 184 15.38 8.40 1.88
C GLY A 184 14.58 7.11 1.78
N GLY A 185 13.56 7.09 0.90
CA GLY A 185 12.76 5.88 0.72
C GLY A 185 11.75 5.98 -0.40
N LYS A 186 10.98 4.90 -0.56
CA LYS A 186 9.78 4.88 -1.42
C LYS A 186 8.52 4.68 -0.59
N CYS A 187 7.42 4.29 -1.24
CA CYS A 187 6.12 4.27 -0.57
C CYS A 187 6.10 3.34 0.66
N ALA A 188 6.73 2.17 0.61
CA ALA A 188 6.72 1.25 1.75
C ALA A 188 7.55 1.78 2.92
N ASP A 189 8.60 2.58 2.67
CA ASP A 189 9.43 3.16 3.72
C ASP A 189 8.73 4.36 4.38
N LEU A 190 8.30 5.33 3.57
CA LEU A 190 7.73 6.57 4.09
C LEU A 190 6.37 6.34 4.77
N ASN A 191 5.54 5.48 4.17
CA ASN A 191 4.24 5.12 4.75
C ASN A 191 4.39 4.24 6.00
N ALA A 192 5.43 3.35 6.05
CA ALA A 192 5.74 2.60 7.26
C ALA A 192 6.13 3.52 8.42
N LEU A 193 6.94 4.53 8.13
CA LEU A 193 7.34 5.52 9.13
C LEU A 193 6.11 6.23 9.72
N TYR A 194 5.18 6.70 8.87
CA TYR A 194 3.94 7.29 9.35
C TYR A 194 3.12 6.33 10.24
N VAL A 195 2.94 5.07 9.81
CA VAL A 195 2.19 4.06 10.57
C VAL A 195 2.84 3.78 11.93
N GLY A 196 4.17 3.62 11.98
CA GLY A 196 4.88 3.37 13.23
C GLY A 196 4.80 4.54 14.20
N LEU A 197 4.99 5.76 13.72
CA LEU A 197 4.85 6.98 14.51
C LEU A 197 3.43 7.12 15.06
N ALA A 198 2.39 6.88 14.25
CA ALA A 198 1.00 6.95 14.68
C ALA A 198 0.68 5.92 15.77
N ARG A 199 1.04 4.65 15.55
CA ARG A 199 0.83 3.57 16.54
C ARG A 199 1.54 3.86 17.86
N SER A 200 2.74 4.43 17.84
CA SER A 200 3.55 4.71 19.03
C SER A 200 2.95 5.78 19.95
N VAL A 201 2.04 6.62 19.45
CA VAL A 201 1.26 7.61 20.22
C VAL A 201 -0.20 7.19 20.43
N GLY A 202 -0.52 5.91 20.19
CA GLY A 202 -1.82 5.32 20.49
C GLY A 202 -2.89 5.53 19.40
N LEU A 203 -2.51 5.92 18.19
CA LEU A 203 -3.43 6.06 17.05
C LEU A 203 -3.35 4.80 16.19
N PRO A 204 -4.44 3.99 16.10
CA PRO A 204 -4.45 2.82 15.22
C PRO A 204 -4.22 3.24 13.79
N ALA A 205 -3.25 2.58 13.12
CA ALA A 205 -2.91 2.89 11.74
C ALA A 205 -2.53 1.62 10.99
N ARG A 206 -2.80 1.59 9.68
CA ARG A 206 -2.52 0.43 8.84
C ARG A 206 -2.00 0.83 7.48
N HIS A 207 -1.10 0.02 6.93
CA HIS A 207 -0.81 0.06 5.50
C HIS A 207 -1.98 -0.50 4.71
N VAL A 208 -2.12 -0.02 3.51
CA VAL A 208 -2.98 -0.60 2.49
C VAL A 208 -2.10 -0.84 1.27
N TYR A 209 -1.71 -2.10 1.08
CA TYR A 209 -0.88 -2.51 -0.06
C TYR A 209 -1.73 -2.66 -1.30
N GLY A 210 -1.22 -2.21 -2.45
CA GLY A 210 -2.02 -2.22 -3.67
C GLY A 210 -1.25 -1.89 -4.95
N LEU A 211 -1.99 -1.52 -5.97
CA LEU A 211 -1.52 -1.32 -7.32
C LEU A 211 -2.19 -0.11 -7.96
N ARG A 212 -1.42 0.77 -8.58
CA ARG A 212 -1.99 1.80 -9.48
C ARG A 212 -2.53 1.12 -10.73
N ILE A 213 -3.74 1.49 -11.13
CA ILE A 213 -4.45 0.84 -12.23
C ILE A 213 -5.00 1.81 -13.28
N ALA A 214 -4.92 3.11 -13.04
CA ALA A 214 -5.35 4.11 -14.00
C ALA A 214 -4.49 5.38 -13.91
N LYS A 215 -4.63 6.28 -14.89
CA LYS A 215 -4.10 7.63 -14.81
C LYS A 215 -4.79 8.43 -13.71
N SER A 216 -4.16 9.49 -13.26
CA SER A 216 -4.78 10.45 -12.36
C SER A 216 -5.70 11.38 -13.12
N ASP A 217 -6.95 11.51 -12.67
CA ASP A 217 -7.93 12.48 -13.17
C ASP A 217 -7.76 13.86 -12.49
N LEU A 218 -6.85 13.93 -11.49
CA LEU A 218 -6.52 15.15 -10.74
C LEU A 218 -5.35 15.93 -11.32
N GLY A 219 -4.84 15.49 -12.47
CA GLY A 219 -3.78 16.17 -13.19
C GLY A 219 -2.35 15.80 -12.74
N TYR A 220 -2.17 14.84 -11.82
CA TYR A 220 -0.85 14.37 -11.40
C TYR A 220 -0.34 13.24 -12.31
N LYS A 221 0.64 13.54 -13.16
CA LYS A 221 1.28 12.52 -14.00
C LYS A 221 2.05 11.49 -13.20
N SER A 222 2.69 11.91 -12.10
CA SER A 222 3.47 11.05 -11.22
C SER A 222 2.62 10.08 -10.39
N LEU A 223 1.33 10.38 -10.15
CA LEU A 223 0.46 9.59 -9.27
C LEU A 223 -0.46 8.61 -10.01
N GLY A 224 -0.28 8.42 -11.30
CA GLY A 224 -1.09 7.50 -12.12
C GLY A 224 -0.26 6.63 -13.04
N LEU A 225 -0.95 5.80 -13.83
CA LEU A 225 -0.36 5.06 -14.95
C LEU A 225 -0.43 5.89 -16.23
N ALA A 226 0.58 5.76 -17.07
CA ALA A 226 0.56 6.36 -18.41
C ALA A 226 -0.16 5.48 -19.44
N THR A 227 -0.23 4.17 -19.20
CA THR A 227 -0.79 3.15 -20.11
C THR A 227 -1.62 2.14 -19.32
N ASP A 228 -2.15 1.14 -19.98
CA ASP A 228 -2.82 -0.04 -19.41
C ASP A 228 -1.88 -1.06 -18.74
N LYS A 229 -0.56 -0.83 -18.82
CA LYS A 229 0.46 -1.70 -18.20
C LYS A 229 0.75 -1.24 -16.79
N ALA A 230 0.35 -2.07 -15.81
CA ALA A 230 0.50 -1.80 -14.40
C ALA A 230 1.66 -2.59 -13.73
N THR A 231 2.51 -3.26 -14.51
CA THR A 231 3.60 -4.14 -14.00
C THR A 231 4.54 -3.44 -13.02
N LYS A 232 4.70 -2.11 -13.11
CA LYS A 232 5.47 -1.27 -12.19
C LYS A 232 4.59 -0.33 -11.35
N GLY A 233 3.32 -0.66 -11.23
CA GLY A 233 2.30 0.16 -10.57
C GLY A 233 2.15 -0.07 -9.06
N GLN A 234 2.96 -0.95 -8.44
CA GLN A 234 2.85 -1.23 -7.01
C GLN A 234 3.01 0.04 -6.19
N HIS A 235 2.07 0.22 -5.27
CA HIS A 235 2.05 1.36 -4.37
C HIS A 235 1.26 1.00 -3.11
N CYS A 236 1.81 1.32 -1.95
CA CYS A 236 1.05 1.24 -0.70
C CYS A 236 0.60 2.63 -0.26
N ARG A 237 -0.52 2.67 0.44
CA ARG A 237 -1.10 3.84 1.10
C ARG A 237 -1.28 3.54 2.57
N THR A 238 -1.82 4.48 3.34
CA THR A 238 -2.08 4.30 4.77
C THR A 238 -3.46 4.78 5.15
N GLU A 239 -4.04 4.15 6.16
CA GLU A 239 -5.20 4.66 6.87
C GLU A 239 -4.85 4.82 8.35
N ILE A 240 -5.35 5.88 8.95
CA ILE A 240 -5.30 6.12 10.39
C ILE A 240 -6.70 6.18 10.96
N TYR A 241 -6.93 5.53 12.09
CA TYR A 241 -8.22 5.61 12.77
C TYR A 241 -8.26 6.81 13.71
N LEU A 242 -9.24 7.66 13.50
CA LEU A 242 -9.57 8.79 14.36
C LEU A 242 -10.98 8.57 14.91
N ARG A 243 -11.17 8.63 16.21
CA ARG A 243 -12.43 8.26 16.89
C ARG A 243 -13.65 8.98 16.31
N GLU A 244 -13.51 10.26 15.97
CA GLU A 244 -14.59 11.06 15.44
C GLU A 244 -14.85 10.87 13.94
N TYR A 245 -13.88 10.27 13.21
CA TYR A 245 -13.89 10.23 11.75
C TYR A 245 -13.81 8.81 11.15
N GLY A 246 -13.47 7.80 11.98
CA GLY A 246 -13.22 6.44 11.52
C GLY A 246 -11.86 6.28 10.85
N TRP A 247 -11.76 5.38 9.87
CA TRP A 247 -10.55 5.22 9.07
C TRP A 247 -10.41 6.38 8.10
N VAL A 248 -9.34 7.14 8.24
CA VAL A 248 -9.00 8.31 7.43
C VAL A 248 -7.87 7.95 6.48
N PRO A 249 -8.05 8.15 5.17
CA PRO A 249 -7.02 7.88 4.17
C PRO A 249 -5.88 8.91 4.23
N VAL A 250 -4.63 8.43 4.17
CA VAL A 250 -3.43 9.26 4.27
C VAL A 250 -2.33 8.72 3.36
N ASP A 251 -1.55 9.59 2.70
CA ASP A 251 -0.43 9.17 1.86
C ASP A 251 0.71 10.21 1.80
N PRO A 252 1.58 10.29 2.82
CA PRO A 252 2.73 11.19 2.80
C PRO A 252 3.75 10.82 1.72
N ALA A 253 3.85 9.54 1.33
CA ALA A 253 4.79 9.09 0.31
C ALA A 253 4.47 9.65 -1.08
N ASP A 254 3.19 9.80 -1.41
CA ASP A 254 2.78 10.41 -2.68
C ASP A 254 3.06 11.91 -2.72
N VAL A 255 3.02 12.62 -1.62
CA VAL A 255 3.49 14.01 -1.57
C VAL A 255 4.97 14.10 -1.96
N ARG A 256 5.81 13.23 -1.38
CA ARG A 256 7.24 13.19 -1.72
C ARG A 256 7.49 12.71 -3.16
N LYS A 257 6.57 11.90 -3.70
CA LYS A 257 6.61 11.51 -5.11
C LYS A 257 6.30 12.69 -6.03
N VAL A 258 5.32 13.52 -5.70
CA VAL A 258 5.03 14.77 -6.43
C VAL A 258 6.23 15.70 -6.40
N VAL A 259 6.88 15.88 -5.24
CA VAL A 259 8.11 16.67 -5.13
C VAL A 259 9.16 16.24 -6.15
N LEU A 260 9.45 14.95 -6.22
CA LEU A 260 10.56 14.44 -7.05
C LEU A 260 10.17 14.27 -8.52
N GLU A 261 9.02 13.67 -8.78
CA GLU A 261 8.69 13.07 -10.08
C GLU A 261 7.62 13.85 -10.88
N GLU A 262 6.86 14.77 -10.26
CA GLU A 262 5.87 15.53 -11.01
C GLU A 262 6.54 16.57 -11.91
N PRO A 263 6.31 16.53 -13.24
CA PRO A 263 7.01 17.41 -14.17
C PRO A 263 6.96 18.89 -13.76
N PRO A 264 8.10 19.64 -13.86
CA PRO A 264 9.37 19.23 -14.46
C PRO A 264 10.26 18.37 -13.55
N GLY A 265 9.82 17.97 -12.36
CA GLY A 265 10.59 17.26 -11.34
C GLY A 265 11.31 18.18 -10.36
N ASN A 266 11.75 17.61 -9.23
CA ASN A 266 12.50 18.30 -8.18
C ASN A 266 11.82 19.60 -7.69
N ARG A 267 10.49 19.54 -7.48
CA ARG A 267 9.70 20.67 -6.99
C ARG A 267 10.07 21.02 -5.56
N HIS A 268 9.95 22.28 -5.19
CA HIS A 268 10.07 22.69 -3.80
C HIS A 268 8.85 22.28 -2.99
N LEU A 269 9.00 22.05 -1.67
CA LEU A 269 7.86 21.72 -0.79
C LEU A 269 6.79 22.83 -0.73
N SER A 270 7.17 24.07 -0.98
CA SER A 270 6.26 25.21 -1.06
C SER A 270 5.60 25.41 -2.44
N ASP A 271 5.91 24.55 -3.43
CA ASP A 271 5.25 24.59 -4.74
C ASP A 271 3.73 24.37 -4.55
N GLU A 272 2.94 25.11 -5.32
CA GLU A 272 1.48 25.08 -5.23
C GLU A 272 0.92 23.66 -5.47
N MET A 273 1.48 22.94 -6.44
CA MET A 273 1.04 21.58 -6.77
C MET A 273 1.37 20.58 -5.67
N VAL A 274 2.54 20.75 -5.02
CA VAL A 274 2.95 19.96 -3.85
C VAL A 274 2.05 20.29 -2.66
N SER A 275 1.77 21.55 -2.41
CA SER A 275 0.89 22.01 -1.33
C SER A 275 -0.53 21.48 -1.49
N LYS A 276 -1.08 21.49 -2.71
CA LYS A 276 -2.38 20.89 -3.05
C LYS A 276 -2.37 19.37 -2.79
N ALA A 277 -1.34 18.66 -3.23
CA ALA A 277 -1.18 17.22 -2.94
C ALA A 277 -1.08 16.95 -1.44
N ARG A 278 -0.26 17.72 -0.70
CA ARG A 278 -0.10 17.62 0.76
C ARG A 278 -1.42 17.79 1.51
N ASN A 279 -2.22 18.78 1.14
CA ASN A 279 -3.51 18.99 1.78
C ASN A 279 -4.52 17.89 1.44
N ARG A 280 -4.56 17.45 0.18
CA ARG A 280 -5.51 16.44 -0.28
C ARG A 280 -5.21 15.05 0.28
N LEU A 281 -3.94 14.65 0.31
CA LEU A 281 -3.52 13.30 0.71
C LEU A 281 -3.52 13.09 2.24
N PHE A 282 -4.07 14.04 2.99
CA PHE A 282 -4.51 13.88 4.36
C PHE A 282 -6.04 14.01 4.41
N GLY A 283 -6.72 12.89 4.31
CA GLY A 283 -8.19 12.80 4.32
C GLY A 283 -8.80 12.27 3.02
N SER A 284 -8.03 12.14 1.91
CA SER A 284 -8.59 11.58 0.68
C SER A 284 -7.59 10.82 -0.18
N TRP A 285 -8.12 9.87 -0.96
CA TRP A 285 -7.42 9.16 -2.04
C TRP A 285 -8.17 9.26 -3.34
N GLU A 286 -7.44 9.43 -4.42
CA GLU A 286 -7.93 9.18 -5.77
C GLU A 286 -7.93 7.68 -6.05
N MET A 287 -9.02 7.14 -6.60
CA MET A 287 -9.16 5.70 -6.86
C MET A 287 -8.79 5.32 -8.29
N ASN A 288 -7.63 5.73 -8.70
CA ASN A 288 -6.83 5.17 -9.77
C ASN A 288 -5.92 4.02 -9.30
N TRP A 289 -6.32 3.36 -8.20
CA TRP A 289 -5.51 2.41 -7.44
C TRP A 289 -6.40 1.34 -6.80
N MET A 290 -5.97 0.08 -6.82
CA MET A 290 -6.65 -1.09 -6.26
C MET A 290 -5.90 -1.60 -5.05
N ALA A 291 -6.61 -1.86 -3.94
CA ALA A 291 -6.07 -2.47 -2.73
C ALA A 291 -5.98 -4.00 -2.84
N TYR A 292 -4.93 -4.56 -2.24
CA TYR A 292 -4.72 -6.00 -2.06
C TYR A 292 -4.97 -6.44 -0.61
N ASN A 293 -4.35 -5.80 0.38
CA ASN A 293 -4.39 -6.24 1.77
C ASN A 293 -3.81 -5.20 2.73
N TYR A 294 -3.91 -5.50 4.05
CA TYR A 294 -3.33 -4.72 5.17
C TYR A 294 -2.17 -5.45 5.86
N ALA A 295 -1.72 -6.59 5.32
CA ALA A 295 -0.88 -7.54 6.02
C ALA A 295 0.60 -7.16 6.08
N HIS A 296 1.22 -7.45 7.23
CA HIS A 296 2.65 -7.45 7.43
C HIS A 296 3.13 -8.87 7.78
N ASP A 297 4.42 -9.13 7.58
CA ASP A 297 5.08 -10.39 7.93
C ASP A 297 4.32 -11.62 7.42
N VAL A 298 3.97 -11.60 6.12
CA VAL A 298 3.08 -12.57 5.48
C VAL A 298 3.78 -13.89 5.26
N ALA A 299 3.30 -14.94 5.96
CA ALA A 299 3.69 -16.32 5.68
C ALA A 299 2.99 -16.78 4.39
N LEU A 300 3.78 -17.18 3.41
CA LEU A 300 3.24 -17.70 2.14
C LEU A 300 2.85 -19.17 2.30
N PRO A 301 1.64 -19.59 1.92
CA PRO A 301 1.17 -20.97 2.10
C PRO A 301 2.11 -22.00 1.45
N GLY A 302 2.56 -23.00 2.23
CA GLY A 302 3.46 -24.04 1.76
C GLY A 302 4.95 -23.63 1.68
N SER A 303 5.32 -22.37 1.93
CA SER A 303 6.72 -21.95 1.98
C SER A 303 7.33 -22.25 3.36
N ALA A 304 8.53 -22.85 3.38
CA ALA A 304 9.35 -23.00 4.59
C ALA A 304 10.26 -21.79 4.85
N LYS A 305 10.25 -20.78 4.00
CA LYS A 305 11.09 -19.59 4.12
C LYS A 305 10.44 -18.56 5.06
N LYS A 306 11.26 -17.59 5.52
CA LYS A 306 10.78 -16.49 6.35
C LYS A 306 9.62 -15.74 5.68
N PRO A 307 8.64 -15.23 6.46
CA PRO A 307 7.58 -14.38 5.94
C PRO A 307 8.12 -13.21 5.11
N VAL A 308 7.37 -12.82 4.06
CA VAL A 308 7.66 -11.58 3.35
C VAL A 308 7.18 -10.40 4.19
N VAL A 309 7.91 -9.29 4.14
CA VAL A 309 7.61 -8.11 4.98
C VAL A 309 6.21 -7.57 4.73
N TYR A 310 5.83 -7.55 3.45
CA TYR A 310 4.51 -7.21 2.95
C TYR A 310 4.23 -7.97 1.66
N PHE A 311 2.96 -8.11 1.27
CA PHE A 311 2.59 -8.87 0.09
C PHE A 311 1.89 -7.99 -0.95
N MET A 312 2.69 -7.42 -1.85
CA MET A 312 2.24 -6.53 -2.93
C MET A 312 2.82 -6.92 -4.29
N TYR A 313 3.88 -7.71 -4.30
CA TYR A 313 4.52 -8.26 -5.49
C TYR A 313 4.20 -9.75 -5.63
N PRO A 314 4.08 -10.27 -6.87
CA PRO A 314 4.17 -11.69 -7.10
C PRO A 314 5.40 -12.29 -6.42
N GLN A 315 5.31 -13.51 -5.91
CA GLN A 315 6.41 -14.26 -5.29
C GLN A 315 6.52 -15.64 -5.92
N ALA A 316 7.72 -16.18 -5.98
CA ALA A 316 7.94 -17.57 -6.35
C ALA A 316 9.06 -18.21 -5.51
N GLU A 317 9.04 -19.54 -5.43
CA GLU A 317 10.04 -20.34 -4.74
C GLU A 317 10.29 -21.64 -5.52
N THR A 318 11.55 -22.01 -5.68
CA THR A 318 12.01 -23.29 -6.24
C THR A 318 12.80 -24.06 -5.18
N ALA A 319 13.34 -25.23 -5.52
CA ALA A 319 14.22 -25.95 -4.61
C ALA A 319 15.49 -25.15 -4.23
N GLU A 320 15.92 -24.19 -5.06
CA GLU A 320 17.04 -23.28 -4.75
C GLU A 320 16.68 -22.16 -3.78
N GLY A 321 15.39 -21.87 -3.60
CA GLY A 321 14.89 -20.85 -2.68
C GLY A 321 13.95 -19.87 -3.32
N ARG A 322 13.77 -18.70 -2.66
CA ARG A 322 12.90 -17.62 -3.13
C ARG A 322 13.49 -16.99 -4.38
N VAL A 323 12.68 -16.92 -5.44
CA VAL A 323 13.06 -16.23 -6.68
C VAL A 323 12.85 -14.74 -6.50
N ASP A 324 13.76 -13.94 -7.02
CA ASP A 324 13.68 -12.50 -6.94
C ASP A 324 12.63 -11.94 -7.92
N PRO A 325 11.57 -11.25 -7.44
CA PRO A 325 10.52 -10.72 -8.31
C PRO A 325 10.97 -9.55 -9.19
N PHE A 326 12.20 -9.05 -8.99
CA PHE A 326 12.79 -7.97 -9.80
C PHE A 326 13.87 -8.47 -10.77
N ASP A 327 13.98 -9.78 -10.95
CA ASP A 327 14.87 -10.41 -11.92
C ASP A 327 14.05 -10.95 -13.10
N PRO A 328 13.92 -10.16 -14.20
CA PRO A 328 13.08 -10.53 -15.34
C PRO A 328 13.64 -11.70 -16.15
N ASP A 329 14.89 -12.08 -15.97
CA ASP A 329 15.50 -13.22 -16.66
C ASP A 329 15.03 -14.57 -16.07
N ASN A 330 14.72 -14.58 -14.78
CA ASN A 330 14.29 -15.78 -14.05
C ASN A 330 12.82 -15.74 -13.63
N PHE A 331 12.25 -14.54 -13.46
CA PHE A 331 10.88 -14.33 -12.98
C PHE A 331 10.20 -13.24 -13.81
N LYS A 332 9.36 -13.65 -14.75
CA LYS A 332 8.61 -12.72 -15.59
C LYS A 332 7.20 -12.53 -15.05
N TYR A 333 6.76 -11.31 -14.94
CA TYR A 333 5.34 -11.04 -14.72
C TYR A 333 4.90 -9.78 -15.43
N ASP A 334 3.66 -9.79 -15.86
CA ASP A 334 2.97 -8.65 -16.45
C ASP A 334 1.65 -8.43 -15.72
N ILE A 335 1.32 -7.16 -15.54
CA ILE A 335 0.03 -6.75 -15.01
C ILE A 335 -0.61 -5.79 -16.01
N THR A 336 -1.78 -6.16 -16.50
CA THR A 336 -2.58 -5.36 -17.44
C THR A 336 -3.90 -4.97 -16.82
N VAL A 337 -4.41 -3.82 -17.24
CA VAL A 337 -5.66 -3.26 -16.71
C VAL A 337 -6.58 -2.89 -17.87
N LYS A 338 -7.86 -3.21 -17.70
CA LYS A 338 -8.93 -2.79 -18.61
C LYS A 338 -10.05 -2.17 -17.81
N GLU A 339 -10.40 -0.93 -18.09
CA GLU A 339 -11.62 -0.34 -17.55
C GLU A 339 -12.82 -0.91 -18.29
N MET A 340 -13.82 -1.35 -17.53
CA MET A 340 -15.04 -1.95 -18.04
C MET A 340 -16.11 -0.86 -18.14
N SER A 341 -16.81 -0.85 -19.25
CA SER A 341 -17.94 0.06 -19.51
C SER A 341 -19.20 -0.32 -18.72
#